data_4071e6901ee26f0243a7a9978fb526cb
#
_entry.id   4071e6901ee26f0243a7a9978fb526cb
#
_cell.length_a   1.000
_cell.length_b   1.000
_cell.length_c   1.000
_cell.angle_alpha   90.00
_cell.angle_beta   90.00
_cell.angle_gamma   90.00
#
_symmetry.space_group_name_H-M   'P 1'
#
loop_
_entity.id
_entity.type
_entity.pdbx_description
1 polymer ?
#
loop_
_entity_poly.entity_id
_entity_poly.type
_entity_poly.pdbx_seq_one_letter_code
_entity_poly.pdbx_strand_id
1 'polypeptide(L)'
;HTVVNPTIDDVDVFGMTSDETAAYVNYFKIRNGSIVQSFTTEIKKVLEETDEDILEEALVEIRQKFDSTSKEILIPFHLGIEIPNVKLIVPKVGDKKRIVELSEKNAKEYRLEKLKQVQIIDPERHTNRIMSEMQRILSMPVEPRHIEGFDNSNIQGTNPVSACVVFKDGKPSKADYRIFHPKTVEGPNDFATMEEVIYRRY
;
A
#
# COMPACT_ATOMS: atom_id res chain seq x y z
N HIS A 1 -0.19 -28.31 12.99
CA HIS A 1 1.27 -28.29 13.19
C HIS A 1 1.96 -28.43 11.83
N THR A 2 2.62 -27.36 11.38
CA THR A 2 3.43 -27.42 10.15
C THR A 2 4.83 -27.90 10.55
N VAL A 3 5.22 -29.08 10.09
CA VAL A 3 6.60 -29.61 10.28
C VAL A 3 7.54 -28.79 9.40
N VAL A 4 8.52 -28.15 10.00
CA VAL A 4 9.48 -27.30 9.29
C VAL A 4 10.72 -28.09 8.90
N ASN A 5 11.46 -28.57 9.86
CA ASN A 5 12.62 -29.44 9.73
C ASN A 5 13.04 -29.87 11.14
N PRO A 6 13.30 -31.17 11.39
CA PRO A 6 13.72 -31.65 12.71
C PRO A 6 15.02 -31.03 13.22
N THR A 7 15.84 -30.47 12.34
CA THR A 7 17.12 -29.82 12.70
C THR A 7 16.96 -28.38 13.23
N ILE A 8 15.80 -27.78 13.07
CA ILE A 8 15.50 -26.44 13.60
C ILE A 8 14.66 -26.61 14.86
N ASP A 9 15.28 -26.48 16.01
CA ASP A 9 14.64 -26.65 17.28
C ASP A 9 14.92 -25.48 18.22
N ASP A 10 13.92 -25.16 19.06
CA ASP A 10 13.96 -24.10 20.06
C ASP A 10 14.38 -22.72 19.50
N VAL A 11 13.68 -22.27 18.46
CA VAL A 11 14.00 -21.04 17.75
C VAL A 11 12.76 -20.14 17.66
N ASP A 12 12.97 -18.86 17.85
CA ASP A 12 11.99 -17.82 17.50
C ASP A 12 12.29 -17.30 16.09
N VAL A 13 11.26 -17.02 15.32
CA VAL A 13 11.39 -16.49 13.96
C VAL A 13 10.52 -15.26 13.81
N PHE A 14 11.11 -14.21 13.27
CA PHE A 14 10.40 -12.97 12.95
C PHE A 14 10.49 -12.70 11.46
N GLY A 15 9.37 -12.27 10.89
CA GLY A 15 9.28 -11.74 9.55
C GLY A 15 8.51 -10.43 9.57
N MET A 16 8.82 -9.52 8.68
CA MET A 16 8.23 -8.20 8.66
C MET A 16 7.99 -7.71 7.24
N THR A 17 6.95 -6.92 7.09
CA THR A 17 6.72 -6.04 5.93
C THR A 17 6.15 -4.73 6.41
N SER A 18 6.43 -3.63 5.72
CA SER A 18 5.96 -2.30 6.11
C SER A 18 5.48 -1.49 4.92
N ASP A 19 4.73 -0.43 5.20
CA ASP A 19 4.42 0.65 4.29
C ASP A 19 4.66 2.00 4.98
N GLU A 20 4.17 3.09 4.41
CA GLU A 20 4.36 4.44 4.97
C GLU A 20 3.66 4.66 6.32
N THR A 21 2.64 3.87 6.64
CA THR A 21 1.74 4.09 7.79
C THR A 21 1.84 3.04 8.88
N ALA A 22 2.25 1.82 8.52
CA ALA A 22 2.28 0.69 9.43
C ALA A 22 3.34 -0.35 9.05
N ALA A 23 3.77 -1.09 10.05
CA ALA A 23 4.54 -2.31 9.90
C ALA A 23 3.71 -3.51 10.35
N TYR A 24 3.94 -4.64 9.72
CA TYR A 24 3.27 -5.90 10.00
C TYR A 24 4.33 -6.92 10.35
N VAL A 25 4.30 -7.42 11.58
CA VAL A 25 5.29 -8.35 12.12
C VAL A 25 4.64 -9.69 12.36
N ASN A 26 5.21 -10.74 11.77
CA ASN A 26 4.83 -12.12 12.05
C ASN A 26 5.89 -12.78 12.92
N TYR A 27 5.45 -13.58 13.87
CA TYR A 27 6.25 -14.36 14.79
C TYR A 27 5.87 -15.83 14.71
N PHE A 28 6.90 -16.69 14.66
CA PHE A 28 6.77 -18.13 14.88
C PHE A 28 7.61 -18.57 16.08
N LYS A 29 7.02 -19.40 16.91
CA LYS A 29 7.71 -20.16 17.94
C LYS A 29 7.89 -21.59 17.44
N ILE A 30 9.14 -22.04 17.31
CA ILE A 30 9.47 -23.39 16.83
C ILE A 30 9.97 -24.22 17.99
N ARG A 31 9.42 -25.43 18.11
CA ARG A 31 9.81 -26.47 19.08
C ARG A 31 9.75 -27.81 18.40
N ASN A 32 10.81 -28.63 18.60
CA ASN A 32 10.90 -29.97 18.01
C ASN A 32 10.61 -29.98 16.51
N GLY A 33 11.19 -29.03 15.73
CA GLY A 33 11.01 -28.93 14.30
C GLY A 33 9.62 -28.52 13.83
N SER A 34 8.75 -28.06 14.72
CA SER A 34 7.36 -27.68 14.39
C SER A 34 7.03 -26.27 14.86
N ILE A 35 6.23 -25.55 14.07
CA ILE A 35 5.67 -24.28 14.49
C ILE A 35 4.57 -24.56 15.53
N VAL A 36 4.84 -24.21 16.78
CA VAL A 36 3.90 -24.37 17.90
C VAL A 36 3.08 -23.12 18.18
N GLN A 37 3.56 -21.97 17.75
CA GLN A 37 2.87 -20.68 17.86
C GLN A 37 3.09 -19.87 16.59
N SER A 38 2.03 -19.24 16.10
CA SER A 38 2.07 -18.23 15.06
C SER A 38 1.27 -17.01 15.51
N PHE A 39 1.84 -15.84 15.37
CA PHE A 39 1.20 -14.58 15.74
C PHE A 39 1.60 -13.49 14.75
N THR A 40 0.62 -12.69 14.31
CA THR A 40 0.88 -11.54 13.44
C THR A 40 0.20 -10.31 14.02
N THR A 41 0.90 -9.20 14.00
CA THR A 41 0.40 -7.92 14.51
C THR A 41 0.69 -6.78 13.55
N GLU A 42 -0.15 -5.75 13.63
CA GLU A 42 0.04 -4.46 12.96
C GLU A 42 0.56 -3.46 13.99
N ILE A 43 1.61 -2.73 13.65
CA ILE A 43 2.22 -1.67 14.44
C ILE A 43 2.13 -0.38 13.62
N LYS A 44 1.46 0.63 14.13
CA LYS A 44 1.40 1.94 13.47
C LYS A 44 2.74 2.64 13.59
N LYS A 45 3.26 3.12 12.45
CA LYS A 45 4.50 3.90 12.43
C LYS A 45 4.27 5.29 13.04
N VAL A 46 5.19 5.69 13.88
CA VAL A 46 5.34 7.07 14.33
C VAL A 46 6.37 7.77 13.44
N LEU A 47 6.36 9.10 13.42
CA LEU A 47 7.26 9.88 12.60
C LEU A 47 8.73 9.56 12.94
N GLU A 48 9.53 9.28 11.90
CA GLU A 48 10.97 8.97 12.01
C GLU A 48 11.35 7.57 12.54
N GLU A 49 10.40 6.67 12.81
CA GLU A 49 10.72 5.28 13.15
C GLU A 49 11.18 4.48 11.94
N THR A 50 12.31 3.79 12.08
CA THR A 50 12.83 2.87 11.08
C THR A 50 12.20 1.48 11.22
N ASP A 51 12.31 0.65 10.19
CA ASP A 51 11.86 -0.75 10.26
C ASP A 51 12.65 -1.54 11.30
N GLU A 52 13.93 -1.19 11.51
CA GLU A 52 14.79 -1.74 12.54
C GLU A 52 14.27 -1.43 13.94
N ASP A 53 13.95 -0.17 14.25
CA ASP A 53 13.42 0.26 15.55
C ASP A 53 12.12 -0.49 15.89
N ILE A 54 11.22 -0.57 14.91
CA ILE A 54 9.93 -1.24 15.09
C ILE A 54 10.11 -2.75 15.34
N LEU A 55 11.02 -3.41 14.60
CA LEU A 55 11.25 -4.83 14.79
C LEU A 55 11.94 -5.13 16.12
N GLU A 56 12.84 -4.26 16.59
CA GLU A 56 13.49 -4.35 17.90
C GLU A 56 12.46 -4.32 19.03
N GLU A 57 11.56 -3.35 19.00
CA GLU A 57 10.48 -3.23 20.00
C GLU A 57 9.52 -4.44 19.93
N ALA A 58 9.04 -4.77 18.73
CA ALA A 58 8.15 -5.91 18.51
C ALA A 58 8.75 -7.24 18.99
N LEU A 59 10.05 -7.42 18.77
CA LEU A 59 10.76 -8.62 19.19
C LEU A 59 10.74 -8.78 20.71
N VAL A 60 11.00 -7.72 21.45
CA VAL A 60 10.99 -7.73 22.92
C VAL A 60 9.56 -7.98 23.43
N GLU A 61 8.58 -7.23 22.95
CA GLU A 61 7.19 -7.36 23.38
C GLU A 61 6.58 -8.73 23.08
N ILE A 62 6.78 -9.23 21.86
CA ILE A 62 6.20 -10.52 21.43
C ILE A 62 6.83 -11.66 22.21
N ARG A 63 8.16 -11.65 22.41
CA ARG A 63 8.82 -12.67 23.21
C ARG A 63 8.35 -12.68 24.66
N GLN A 64 8.14 -11.50 25.26
CA GLN A 64 7.57 -11.37 26.59
C GLN A 64 6.12 -11.89 26.63
N LYS A 65 5.29 -11.52 25.65
CA LYS A 65 3.90 -11.96 25.54
C LYS A 65 3.73 -13.49 25.48
N PHE A 66 4.66 -14.17 24.82
CA PHE A 66 4.62 -15.64 24.62
C PHE A 66 5.61 -16.39 25.52
N ASP A 67 6.17 -15.75 26.53
CA ASP A 67 7.14 -16.32 27.48
C ASP A 67 8.23 -17.12 26.76
N SER A 68 8.84 -16.53 25.70
CA SER A 68 9.84 -17.23 24.94
C SER A 68 11.19 -17.19 25.61
N THR A 69 11.77 -18.38 25.78
CA THR A 69 13.11 -18.60 26.35
C THR A 69 14.13 -19.06 25.31
N SER A 70 13.77 -19.03 24.02
CA SER A 70 14.67 -19.43 22.92
C SER A 70 15.97 -18.65 22.97
N LYS A 71 17.07 -19.34 22.75
CA LYS A 71 18.42 -18.76 22.69
C LYS A 71 18.82 -18.33 21.28
N GLU A 72 18.08 -18.72 20.27
CA GLU A 72 18.25 -18.28 18.88
C GLU A 72 17.00 -17.58 18.37
N ILE A 73 17.21 -16.47 17.67
CA ILE A 73 16.15 -15.71 16.99
C ILE A 73 16.58 -15.52 15.55
N LEU A 74 15.72 -15.94 14.61
CA LEU A 74 15.90 -15.68 13.19
C LEU A 74 15.15 -14.41 12.81
N ILE A 75 15.86 -13.49 12.15
CA ILE A 75 15.36 -12.17 11.77
C ILE A 75 15.63 -11.88 10.29
N PRO A 76 14.83 -11.03 9.63
CA PRO A 76 14.98 -10.75 8.20
C PRO A 76 16.17 -9.87 7.86
N PHE A 77 16.59 -8.97 8.76
CA PHE A 77 17.71 -8.05 8.61
C PHE A 77 18.40 -7.79 9.96
N HIS A 78 19.57 -7.18 9.93
CA HIS A 78 20.35 -6.90 11.14
C HIS A 78 19.67 -5.86 12.02
N LEU A 79 19.72 -6.09 13.32
CA LEU A 79 19.22 -5.18 14.36
C LEU A 79 20.39 -4.69 15.21
N GLY A 80 20.25 -3.49 15.78
CA GLY A 80 21.25 -2.86 16.65
C GLY A 80 21.23 -3.33 18.10
N ILE A 81 20.21 -4.10 18.51
CA ILE A 81 20.07 -4.55 19.90
C ILE A 81 20.89 -5.81 20.18
N GLU A 82 21.35 -5.92 21.42
CA GLU A 82 21.91 -7.14 22.00
C GLU A 82 21.00 -7.64 23.11
N ILE A 83 20.61 -8.92 23.05
CA ILE A 83 19.80 -9.56 24.09
C ILE A 83 20.70 -10.56 24.84
N PRO A 84 20.81 -10.43 26.17
CA PRO A 84 21.67 -11.33 26.96
C PRO A 84 21.34 -12.80 26.73
N ASN A 85 22.34 -13.59 26.44
CA ASN A 85 22.26 -15.05 26.17
C ASN A 85 21.36 -15.45 24.97
N VAL A 86 21.08 -14.52 24.05
CA VAL A 86 20.28 -14.77 22.85
C VAL A 86 21.09 -14.39 21.62
N LYS A 87 21.10 -15.27 20.62
CA LYS A 87 21.77 -15.05 19.34
C LYS A 87 20.77 -14.60 18.28
N LEU A 88 20.94 -13.39 17.76
CA LEU A 88 20.21 -12.89 16.59
C LEU A 88 20.91 -13.39 15.32
N ILE A 89 20.16 -14.00 14.42
CA ILE A 89 20.68 -14.61 13.20
C ILE A 89 19.88 -14.10 11.99
N VAL A 90 20.59 -13.54 11.02
CA VAL A 90 20.06 -13.24 9.68
C VAL A 90 20.48 -14.36 8.74
N PRO A 91 19.62 -15.35 8.47
CA PRO A 91 20.00 -16.50 7.67
C PRO A 91 20.04 -16.11 6.18
N LYS A 92 21.12 -16.51 5.50
CA LYS A 92 21.34 -16.22 4.08
C LYS A 92 20.85 -17.32 3.14
N VAL A 93 20.90 -18.57 3.59
CA VAL A 93 20.57 -19.76 2.79
C VAL A 93 19.97 -20.87 3.67
N GLY A 94 19.37 -21.88 3.04
CA GLY A 94 18.88 -23.09 3.70
C GLY A 94 17.53 -22.93 4.40
N ASP A 95 17.21 -23.90 5.26
CA ASP A 95 15.88 -23.98 5.89
C ASP A 95 15.61 -22.83 6.86
N LYS A 96 16.63 -22.33 7.56
CA LYS A 96 16.49 -21.12 8.40
C LYS A 96 16.07 -19.90 7.58
N LYS A 97 16.58 -19.73 6.35
CA LYS A 97 16.17 -18.64 5.47
C LYS A 97 14.74 -18.84 4.99
N ARG A 98 14.36 -20.04 4.58
CA ARG A 98 13.01 -20.37 4.12
C ARG A 98 11.94 -20.09 5.18
N ILE A 99 12.25 -20.37 6.47
CA ILE A 99 11.28 -20.12 7.54
C ILE A 99 11.12 -18.62 7.84
N VAL A 100 12.19 -17.81 7.70
CA VAL A 100 12.09 -16.35 7.77
C VAL A 100 11.22 -15.83 6.61
N GLU A 101 11.47 -16.31 5.38
CA GLU A 101 10.65 -15.94 4.20
C GLU A 101 9.17 -16.32 4.36
N LEU A 102 8.89 -17.47 4.99
CA LEU A 102 7.51 -17.87 5.32
C LEU A 102 6.88 -16.89 6.33
N SER A 103 7.63 -16.45 7.33
CA SER A 103 7.17 -15.46 8.29
C SER A 103 6.91 -14.09 7.63
N GLU A 104 7.80 -13.64 6.73
CA GLU A 104 7.59 -12.44 5.92
C GLU A 104 6.36 -12.55 5.02
N LYS A 105 6.14 -13.73 4.42
CA LYS A 105 4.95 -14.00 3.62
C LYS A 105 3.66 -13.87 4.44
N ASN A 106 3.63 -14.43 5.64
CA ASN A 106 2.48 -14.29 6.54
C ASN A 106 2.21 -12.83 6.93
N ALA A 107 3.25 -12.05 7.19
CA ALA A 107 3.11 -10.62 7.44
C ALA A 107 2.49 -9.88 6.23
N LYS A 108 2.93 -10.20 5.01
CA LYS A 108 2.37 -9.65 3.76
C LYS A 108 0.90 -10.06 3.55
N GLU A 109 0.56 -11.31 3.78
CA GLU A 109 -0.82 -11.80 3.65
C GLU A 109 -1.75 -11.11 4.66
N TYR A 110 -1.32 -10.97 5.92
CA TYR A 110 -2.06 -10.24 6.95
C TYR A 110 -2.29 -8.77 6.56
N ARG A 111 -1.26 -8.09 6.03
CA ARG A 111 -1.40 -6.73 5.50
C ARG A 111 -2.46 -6.66 4.40
N LEU A 112 -2.42 -7.59 3.43
CA LEU A 112 -3.39 -7.61 2.33
C LEU A 112 -4.83 -7.84 2.81
N GLU A 113 -5.02 -8.71 3.81
CA GLU A 113 -6.33 -8.91 4.43
C GLU A 113 -6.82 -7.65 5.15
N LYS A 114 -5.95 -6.97 5.89
CA LYS A 114 -6.29 -5.70 6.54
C LYS A 114 -6.70 -4.63 5.52
N LEU A 115 -5.94 -4.48 4.43
CA LEU A 115 -6.28 -3.53 3.37
C LEU A 115 -7.63 -3.86 2.72
N LYS A 116 -7.94 -5.14 2.47
CA LYS A 116 -9.24 -5.56 1.95
C LYS A 116 -10.37 -5.25 2.94
N GLN A 117 -10.18 -5.51 4.23
CA GLN A 117 -11.17 -5.19 5.27
C GLN A 117 -11.46 -3.68 5.31
N VAL A 118 -10.42 -2.84 5.28
CA VAL A 118 -10.58 -1.37 5.24
C VAL A 118 -11.35 -0.95 3.98
N GLN A 119 -11.07 -1.54 2.84
CA GLN A 119 -11.76 -1.24 1.57
C GLN A 119 -13.23 -1.68 1.59
N ILE A 120 -13.57 -2.75 2.29
CA ILE A 120 -14.95 -3.21 2.47
C ILE A 120 -15.72 -2.29 3.42
N ILE A 121 -15.09 -1.84 4.52
CA ILE A 121 -15.72 -0.97 5.52
C ILE A 121 -15.91 0.44 5.00
N ASP A 122 -14.94 0.99 4.27
CA ASP A 122 -14.99 2.33 3.70
C ASP A 122 -14.45 2.34 2.25
N PRO A 123 -15.28 1.91 1.29
CA PRO A 123 -14.87 1.83 -0.12
C PRO A 123 -14.59 3.21 -0.73
N GLU A 124 -15.07 4.29 -0.13
CA GLU A 124 -14.89 5.66 -0.61
C GLU A 124 -13.72 6.39 0.06
N ARG A 125 -13.08 5.80 1.06
CA ARG A 125 -11.98 6.43 1.81
C ARG A 125 -10.89 7.00 0.90
N HIS A 126 -10.49 6.23 -0.11
CA HIS A 126 -9.45 6.66 -1.06
C HIS A 126 -9.93 7.86 -1.89
N THR A 127 -11.16 7.79 -2.40
CA THR A 127 -11.79 8.87 -3.17
C THR A 127 -11.92 10.13 -2.33
N ASN A 128 -12.47 10.02 -1.13
CA ASN A 128 -12.68 11.16 -0.24
C ASN A 128 -11.34 11.83 0.12
N ARG A 129 -10.28 11.07 0.38
CA ARG A 129 -8.94 11.61 0.62
C ARG A 129 -8.42 12.41 -0.58
N ILE A 130 -8.54 11.87 -1.80
CA ILE A 130 -8.10 12.56 -3.01
C ILE A 130 -8.89 13.85 -3.23
N MET A 131 -10.22 13.81 -3.09
CA MET A 131 -11.06 15.00 -3.29
C MET A 131 -10.73 16.11 -2.29
N SER A 132 -10.57 15.75 -1.01
CA SER A 132 -10.17 16.71 0.03
C SER A 132 -8.77 17.27 -0.19
N GLU A 133 -7.82 16.45 -0.64
CA GLU A 133 -6.47 16.89 -0.95
C GLU A 133 -6.45 17.83 -2.18
N MET A 134 -7.18 17.52 -3.24
CA MET A 134 -7.35 18.40 -4.40
C MET A 134 -7.97 19.73 -4.00
N GLN A 135 -9.03 19.72 -3.19
CA GLN A 135 -9.65 20.93 -2.66
C GLN A 135 -8.62 21.82 -1.95
N ARG A 136 -7.81 21.22 -1.07
CA ARG A 136 -6.78 21.92 -0.29
C ARG A 136 -5.68 22.50 -1.19
N ILE A 137 -5.11 21.70 -2.09
CA ILE A 137 -3.99 22.11 -2.95
C ILE A 137 -4.42 23.20 -3.94
N LEU A 138 -5.61 23.06 -4.51
CA LEU A 138 -6.14 24.00 -5.50
C LEU A 138 -6.91 25.17 -4.86
N SER A 139 -6.96 25.23 -3.52
CA SER A 139 -7.68 26.26 -2.76
C SER A 139 -9.15 26.44 -3.22
N MET A 140 -9.82 25.32 -3.49
CA MET A 140 -11.20 25.31 -3.96
C MET A 140 -12.18 25.47 -2.79
N PRO A 141 -13.31 26.17 -2.97
CA PRO A 141 -14.32 26.37 -1.92
C PRO A 141 -15.06 25.06 -1.56
N VAL A 142 -15.11 24.11 -2.50
CA VAL A 142 -15.77 22.80 -2.32
C VAL A 142 -14.92 21.69 -2.93
N GLU A 143 -15.16 20.45 -2.51
CA GLU A 143 -14.48 19.28 -3.10
C GLU A 143 -14.86 19.12 -4.58
N PRO A 144 -13.90 18.88 -5.49
CA PRO A 144 -14.14 18.70 -6.92
C PRO A 144 -14.70 17.32 -7.24
N ARG A 145 -15.95 17.05 -6.88
CA ARG A 145 -16.60 15.75 -7.11
C ARG A 145 -17.03 15.51 -8.55
N HIS A 146 -17.11 16.57 -9.35
CA HIS A 146 -17.35 16.52 -10.79
C HIS A 146 -16.23 17.28 -11.50
N ILE A 147 -15.46 16.58 -12.32
CA ILE A 147 -14.33 17.14 -13.06
C ILE A 147 -14.53 16.83 -14.54
N GLU A 148 -14.42 17.83 -15.38
CA GLU A 148 -14.42 17.68 -16.84
C GLU A 148 -13.08 18.12 -17.40
N GLY A 149 -12.52 17.30 -18.27
CA GLY A 149 -11.30 17.59 -19.01
C GLY A 149 -11.60 17.67 -20.51
N PHE A 150 -11.13 18.73 -21.16
CA PHE A 150 -11.29 18.92 -22.58
C PHE A 150 -9.95 18.85 -23.28
N ASP A 151 -9.92 18.19 -24.44
CA ASP A 151 -8.75 18.10 -25.30
C ASP A 151 -9.14 18.33 -26.75
N ASN A 152 -8.40 19.20 -27.45
CA ASN A 152 -8.62 19.51 -28.86
C ASN A 152 -7.57 18.79 -29.71
N SER A 153 -8.01 18.17 -30.79
CA SER A 153 -7.14 17.58 -31.79
C SER A 153 -7.56 18.01 -33.18
N ASN A 154 -6.58 18.31 -34.03
CA ASN A 154 -6.82 18.57 -35.45
C ASN A 154 -5.73 17.86 -36.31
N ILE A 155 -6.07 17.47 -37.51
CA ILE A 155 -5.13 16.91 -38.47
C ILE A 155 -4.73 18.02 -39.43
N GLN A 156 -3.61 18.68 -39.18
CA GLN A 156 -3.06 19.77 -40.02
C GLN A 156 -4.10 20.88 -40.31
N GLY A 157 -4.91 21.24 -39.33
CA GLY A 157 -5.95 22.26 -39.48
C GLY A 157 -7.24 21.79 -40.17
N THR A 158 -7.38 20.51 -40.43
CA THR A 158 -8.60 19.91 -41.00
C THR A 158 -9.27 18.98 -39.99
N ASN A 159 -10.61 18.89 -40.06
CA ASN A 159 -11.43 18.02 -39.22
C ASN A 159 -11.14 18.17 -37.72
N PRO A 160 -11.31 19.36 -37.13
CA PRO A 160 -11.10 19.54 -35.69
C PRO A 160 -12.09 18.68 -34.89
N VAL A 161 -11.56 18.01 -33.86
CA VAL A 161 -12.33 17.19 -32.93
C VAL A 161 -11.92 17.56 -31.53
N SER A 162 -12.90 17.68 -30.63
CA SER A 162 -12.65 17.88 -29.20
C SER A 162 -13.29 16.74 -28.41
N ALA A 163 -12.54 16.22 -27.46
CA ALA A 163 -13.02 15.22 -26.52
C ALA A 163 -13.29 15.89 -25.16
N CYS A 164 -14.39 15.50 -24.54
CA CYS A 164 -14.68 15.79 -23.14
C CYS A 164 -14.68 14.49 -22.35
N VAL A 165 -13.81 14.38 -21.38
CA VAL A 165 -13.78 13.29 -20.40
C VAL A 165 -14.36 13.77 -19.08
N VAL A 166 -15.09 12.90 -18.39
CA VAL A 166 -15.80 13.25 -17.15
C VAL A 166 -15.41 12.30 -16.05
N PHE A 167 -15.09 12.87 -14.89
CA PHE A 167 -14.88 12.12 -13.65
C PHE A 167 -15.94 12.55 -12.63
N LYS A 168 -16.58 11.56 -11.99
CA LYS A 168 -17.51 11.76 -10.87
C LYS A 168 -17.01 10.99 -9.67
N ASP A 169 -16.88 11.65 -8.54
CA ASP A 169 -16.36 11.06 -7.30
C ASP A 169 -15.03 10.31 -7.53
N GLY A 170 -14.11 10.93 -8.26
CA GLY A 170 -12.79 10.38 -8.55
C GLY A 170 -12.75 9.18 -9.52
N LYS A 171 -13.87 8.82 -10.13
CA LYS A 171 -13.98 7.71 -11.08
C LYS A 171 -14.35 8.18 -12.47
N PRO A 172 -13.77 7.59 -13.55
CA PRO A 172 -14.17 7.90 -14.91
C PRO A 172 -15.66 7.61 -15.15
N SER A 173 -16.43 8.60 -15.58
CA SER A 173 -17.83 8.44 -15.95
C SER A 173 -17.97 8.36 -17.47
N LYS A 174 -17.65 7.19 -18.04
CA LYS A 174 -17.60 6.98 -19.51
C LYS A 174 -18.92 7.30 -20.22
N ALA A 175 -20.06 7.13 -19.53
CA ALA A 175 -21.38 7.46 -20.08
C ALA A 175 -21.56 8.96 -20.34
N ASP A 176 -20.80 9.80 -19.65
CA ASP A 176 -20.85 11.26 -19.77
C ASP A 176 -19.80 11.83 -20.72
N TYR A 177 -18.89 10.97 -21.25
CA TYR A 177 -17.91 11.39 -22.25
C TYR A 177 -18.60 11.90 -23.52
N ARG A 178 -18.05 12.94 -24.12
CA ARG A 178 -18.58 13.51 -25.36
C ARG A 178 -17.45 13.77 -26.34
N ILE A 179 -17.79 13.64 -27.62
CA ILE A 179 -16.97 14.08 -28.72
C ILE A 179 -17.71 15.23 -29.41
N PHE A 180 -17.01 16.32 -29.66
CA PHE A 180 -17.51 17.49 -30.35
C PHE A 180 -16.79 17.65 -31.69
N HIS A 181 -17.53 17.99 -32.71
CA HIS A 181 -17.01 18.45 -33.99
C HIS A 181 -17.32 19.98 -34.07
N PRO A 182 -16.29 20.85 -33.92
CA PRO A 182 -16.45 22.29 -34.07
C PRO A 182 -17.02 22.62 -35.47
N LYS A 183 -17.92 23.62 -35.52
CA LYS A 183 -18.64 23.96 -36.73
C LYS A 183 -18.39 25.39 -37.21
N THR A 184 -18.01 26.27 -36.27
CA THR A 184 -17.87 27.71 -36.51
C THR A 184 -16.44 28.17 -36.63
N VAL A 185 -15.48 27.30 -36.30
CA VAL A 185 -14.06 27.63 -36.27
C VAL A 185 -13.42 27.28 -37.61
N GLU A 186 -12.83 28.26 -38.28
CA GLU A 186 -12.06 28.06 -39.51
C GLU A 186 -10.57 28.03 -39.20
N GLY A 187 -9.88 26.98 -39.67
CA GLY A 187 -8.42 26.80 -39.49
C GLY A 187 -8.01 26.32 -38.08
N PRO A 188 -6.70 26.25 -37.82
CA PRO A 188 -6.16 25.78 -36.56
C PRO A 188 -6.22 26.86 -35.49
N ASN A 189 -7.33 26.94 -34.76
CA ASN A 189 -7.54 27.91 -33.67
C ASN A 189 -8.10 27.19 -32.43
N ASP A 190 -7.16 26.73 -31.56
CA ASP A 190 -7.50 25.98 -30.37
C ASP A 190 -8.34 26.76 -29.36
N PHE A 191 -8.15 28.10 -29.26
CA PHE A 191 -8.94 28.95 -28.35
C PHE A 191 -10.41 29.06 -28.79
N ALA A 192 -10.63 29.35 -30.07
CA ALA A 192 -11.98 29.43 -30.59
C ALA A 192 -12.68 28.05 -30.58
N THR A 193 -11.93 26.98 -30.85
CA THR A 193 -12.43 25.61 -30.73
C THR A 193 -12.87 25.29 -29.30
N MET A 194 -12.06 25.64 -28.31
CA MET A 194 -12.38 25.42 -26.90
C MET A 194 -13.60 26.23 -26.47
N GLU A 195 -13.68 27.51 -26.88
CA GLU A 195 -14.82 28.37 -26.61
C GLU A 195 -16.12 27.79 -27.16
N GLU A 196 -16.15 27.37 -28.42
CA GLU A 196 -17.31 26.70 -29.03
C GLU A 196 -17.73 25.46 -28.29
N VAL A 197 -16.74 24.59 -27.93
CA VAL A 197 -17.00 23.33 -27.28
C VAL A 197 -17.57 23.50 -25.88
N ILE A 198 -17.02 24.44 -25.09
CA ILE A 198 -17.48 24.71 -23.73
C ILE A 198 -18.90 25.30 -23.82
N TYR A 199 -19.15 26.29 -24.72
CA TYR A 199 -20.49 26.87 -24.92
C TYR A 199 -21.55 25.84 -25.30
N ARG A 200 -21.17 24.81 -26.07
CA ARG A 200 -22.09 23.72 -26.47
C ARG A 200 -22.27 22.65 -25.39
N ARG A 201 -21.39 22.62 -24.44
CA ARG A 201 -21.44 21.66 -23.30
C ARG A 201 -22.39 22.17 -22.21
N TYR A 202 -22.38 23.47 -21.95
CA TYR A 202 -23.15 24.19 -20.92
C TYR A 202 -24.17 25.16 -21.54
#